data_bd0bd88dfd133f870a0889352f25f1cb
#
_entry.id   bd0bd88dfd133f870a0889352f25f1cb
#
_cell.length_a   1.000
_cell.length_b   1.000
_cell.length_c   1.000
_cell.angle_alpha   90.00
_cell.angle_beta   90.00
_cell.angle_gamma   90.00
#
_symmetry.space_group_name_H-M   'P 1'
#
loop_
_entity.id
_entity.type
_entity.pdbx_description
1 polymer ?
#
loop_
_entity_poly.entity_id
_entity_poly.type
_entity_poly.pdbx_seq_one_letter_code
_entity_poly.pdbx_strand_id
1 'polypeptide(L)'
;MFSPRGLLTALLCILISLPTAFATPTPEPVVGVLTRAFNAHLNALPAFVGLSVFEGESISTETEGKLGVRIGSIMLALSGNSSATLHRISGGTHVDMESGWLYFSSPADSSVEVHAIDALLRPAKNQLTQARVRICTQQVLQVSAIRGDLLLTYQDESRIILEGKTYQISLDPEGETRKTAGAAGANPSSMSRSKIAIFVGAGIAGGLAVWGIH
;
A
#
# COMPACT_ATOMS: atom_id res chain seq x y z
N MET A 1 26.72 -66.60 17.73
CA MET A 1 25.25 -66.68 17.95
C MET A 1 24.84 -65.32 18.52
N PHE A 2 24.32 -64.42 17.69
CA PHE A 2 23.81 -63.14 18.18
C PHE A 2 22.39 -63.35 18.74
N SER A 3 22.22 -62.99 19.99
CA SER A 3 20.89 -63.12 20.65
C SER A 3 19.92 -62.10 20.08
N PRO A 4 18.72 -62.50 19.62
CA PRO A 4 17.73 -61.58 19.02
C PRO A 4 17.28 -60.48 19.99
N ARG A 5 17.50 -60.68 21.29
CA ARG A 5 17.19 -59.67 22.32
C ARG A 5 18.13 -58.46 22.33
N GLY A 6 19.43 -58.65 21.93
CA GLY A 6 20.38 -57.54 21.78
C GLY A 6 20.09 -56.64 20.61
N LEU A 7 19.53 -57.16 19.54
CA LEU A 7 19.21 -56.41 18.32
C LEU A 7 17.97 -55.50 18.56
N LEU A 8 17.01 -55.99 19.35
CA LEU A 8 15.80 -55.23 19.67
C LEU A 8 16.08 -54.06 20.62
N THR A 9 16.99 -54.21 21.57
CA THR A 9 17.41 -53.12 22.47
C THR A 9 18.24 -52.07 21.76
N ALA A 10 19.11 -52.47 20.81
CA ALA A 10 19.89 -51.51 19.99
C ALA A 10 18.98 -50.68 19.05
N LEU A 11 17.93 -51.32 18.46
CA LEU A 11 16.96 -50.64 17.61
C LEU A 11 16.11 -49.64 18.37
N LEU A 12 15.73 -49.97 19.62
CA LEU A 12 14.91 -49.09 20.47
C LEU A 12 15.69 -47.83 20.90
N CYS A 13 17.00 -47.95 21.15
CA CYS A 13 17.85 -46.78 21.51
C CYS A 13 18.06 -45.81 20.38
N ILE A 14 18.06 -46.25 19.11
CA ILE A 14 18.23 -45.41 17.93
C ILE A 14 16.97 -44.55 17.64
N LEU A 15 15.79 -45.06 17.99
CA LEU A 15 14.51 -44.35 17.80
C LEU A 15 14.32 -43.17 18.76
N ILE A 16 15.02 -43.13 19.89
CA ILE A 16 14.87 -42.05 20.92
C ILE A 16 15.83 -40.87 20.66
N SER A 17 16.80 -41.02 19.79
CA SER A 17 17.82 -39.98 19.50
C SER A 17 17.53 -39.11 18.29
N LEU A 18 16.28 -39.08 17.79
CA LEU A 18 15.87 -38.08 16.79
C LEU A 18 15.84 -36.69 17.47
N PRO A 19 16.75 -35.77 17.12
CA PRO A 19 16.66 -34.42 17.63
C PRO A 19 15.37 -33.82 17.10
N THR A 20 14.42 -33.56 17.99
CA THR A 20 13.29 -32.70 17.65
C THR A 20 13.84 -31.31 17.41
N ALA A 21 14.11 -30.99 16.16
CA ALA A 21 14.38 -29.61 15.75
C ALA A 21 13.13 -28.80 16.01
N PHE A 22 13.04 -28.19 17.20
CA PHE A 22 12.08 -27.12 17.44
C PHE A 22 12.50 -25.96 16.55
N ALA A 23 11.79 -25.77 15.42
CA ALA A 23 11.87 -24.54 14.67
C ALA A 23 11.43 -23.42 15.62
N THR A 24 12.36 -22.64 16.14
CA THR A 24 12.02 -21.41 16.86
C THR A 24 11.34 -20.48 15.86
N PRO A 25 10.07 -20.08 16.09
CA PRO A 25 9.44 -19.11 15.22
C PRO A 25 10.28 -17.84 15.22
N THR A 26 10.77 -17.44 14.06
CA THR A 26 11.43 -16.15 13.90
C THR A 26 10.40 -15.08 14.22
N PRO A 27 10.63 -14.17 15.16
CA PRO A 27 9.68 -13.12 15.47
C PRO A 27 9.49 -12.25 14.22
N GLU A 28 8.26 -12.10 13.78
CA GLU A 28 7.93 -11.19 12.68
C GLU A 28 8.34 -9.76 13.05
N PRO A 29 9.02 -9.05 12.14
CA PRO A 29 9.47 -7.70 12.42
C PRO A 29 8.27 -6.74 12.56
N VAL A 30 8.29 -5.92 13.62
CA VAL A 30 7.32 -4.84 13.81
C VAL A 30 7.54 -3.79 12.71
N VAL A 31 6.50 -3.48 11.97
CA VAL A 31 6.49 -2.43 10.95
C VAL A 31 6.10 -1.09 11.56
N GLY A 32 5.07 -1.06 12.40
CA GLY A 32 4.56 0.17 12.97
C GLY A 32 3.70 -0.01 14.21
N VAL A 33 3.10 1.09 14.66
CA VAL A 33 2.20 1.12 15.82
C VAL A 33 0.93 1.89 15.47
N LEU A 34 -0.23 1.39 15.87
CA LEU A 34 -1.51 2.05 15.69
C LEU A 34 -1.61 3.28 16.60
N THR A 35 -1.79 4.45 16.00
CA THR A 35 -1.96 5.73 16.71
C THR A 35 -3.42 6.17 16.78
N ARG A 36 -4.26 5.60 15.94
CA ARG A 36 -5.71 5.80 15.91
C ARG A 36 -6.39 4.51 15.46
N ALA A 37 -7.49 4.17 16.12
CA ALA A 37 -8.36 3.06 15.72
C ALA A 37 -9.80 3.39 16.11
N PHE A 38 -10.68 3.47 15.13
CA PHE A 38 -12.12 3.66 15.28
C PHE A 38 -12.81 2.91 14.15
N ASN A 39 -13.68 1.95 14.48
CA ASN A 39 -14.30 1.05 13.53
C ASN A 39 -13.27 0.50 12.52
N ALA A 40 -12.21 -0.08 13.07
CA ALA A 40 -11.05 -0.52 12.33
C ALA A 40 -10.59 -1.91 12.80
N HIS A 41 -9.90 -2.61 11.92
CA HIS A 41 -9.46 -3.98 12.15
C HIS A 41 -7.98 -4.14 11.77
N LEU A 42 -7.33 -5.06 12.48
CA LEU A 42 -5.99 -5.59 12.20
C LEU A 42 -6.16 -7.11 11.99
N ASN A 43 -5.88 -7.61 10.79
CA ASN A 43 -6.12 -9.02 10.41
C ASN A 43 -7.53 -9.50 10.78
N ALA A 44 -8.58 -8.76 10.43
CA ALA A 44 -9.98 -9.04 10.74
C ALA A 44 -10.37 -9.01 12.24
N LEU A 45 -9.44 -8.71 13.15
CA LEU A 45 -9.73 -8.50 14.58
C LEU A 45 -9.89 -7.00 14.87
N PRO A 46 -10.73 -6.62 15.85
CA PRO A 46 -10.86 -5.21 16.24
C PRO A 46 -9.51 -4.59 16.58
N ALA A 47 -9.20 -3.46 15.97
CA ALA A 47 -7.97 -2.74 16.19
C ALA A 47 -8.08 -1.75 17.37
N PHE A 48 -7.01 -1.61 18.13
CA PHE A 48 -6.91 -0.68 19.26
C PHE A 48 -5.64 0.17 19.14
N VAL A 49 -5.70 1.38 19.65
CA VAL A 49 -4.52 2.25 19.74
C VAL A 49 -3.43 1.60 20.58
N GLY A 50 -2.20 1.67 20.11
CA GLY A 50 -1.03 1.07 20.77
C GLY A 50 -0.69 -0.34 20.31
N LEU A 51 -1.54 -1.00 19.51
CA LEU A 51 -1.17 -2.29 18.91
C LEU A 51 -0.01 -2.12 17.94
N SER A 52 0.92 -3.06 17.98
CA SER A 52 1.97 -3.18 16.96
C SER A 52 1.38 -3.80 15.70
N VAL A 53 1.83 -3.30 14.56
CA VAL A 53 1.55 -3.88 13.24
C VAL A 53 2.81 -4.59 12.76
N PHE A 54 2.68 -5.85 12.39
CA PHE A 54 3.78 -6.68 11.93
C PHE A 54 3.84 -6.73 10.40
N GLU A 55 4.92 -7.31 9.89
CA GLU A 55 5.15 -7.52 8.47
C GLU A 55 4.00 -8.34 7.83
N GLY A 56 3.45 -7.85 6.72
CA GLY A 56 2.38 -8.52 5.98
C GLY A 56 1.00 -8.46 6.62
N GLU A 57 0.82 -7.73 7.73
CA GLU A 57 -0.50 -7.60 8.35
C GLU A 57 -1.40 -6.65 7.57
N SER A 58 -2.66 -7.06 7.42
CA SER A 58 -3.71 -6.26 6.80
C SER A 58 -4.38 -5.35 7.82
N ILE A 59 -4.53 -4.09 7.46
CA ILE A 59 -5.27 -3.08 8.20
C ILE A 59 -6.49 -2.64 7.41
N SER A 60 -7.64 -2.52 8.06
CA SER A 60 -8.87 -2.11 7.39
C SER A 60 -9.76 -1.21 8.25
N THR A 61 -10.66 -0.50 7.58
CA THR A 61 -11.65 0.39 8.21
C THR A 61 -13.04 0.13 7.66
N GLU A 62 -14.05 0.21 8.52
CA GLU A 62 -15.46 0.20 8.13
C GLU A 62 -15.88 1.56 7.53
N THR A 63 -17.16 1.69 7.16
CA THR A 63 -17.72 2.86 6.43
C THR A 63 -17.34 4.21 7.05
N GLU A 64 -17.41 4.35 8.37
CA GLU A 64 -17.01 5.56 9.10
C GLU A 64 -15.71 5.37 9.86
N GLY A 65 -15.02 4.27 9.59
CA GLY A 65 -13.81 3.88 10.28
C GLY A 65 -12.65 4.84 10.02
N LYS A 66 -11.74 4.89 10.97
CA LYS A 66 -10.48 5.67 10.90
C LYS A 66 -9.37 4.88 11.56
N LEU A 67 -8.27 4.73 10.86
CA LEU A 67 -7.10 4.05 11.37
C LEU A 67 -5.87 4.90 11.07
N GLY A 68 -4.98 5.02 12.03
CA GLY A 68 -3.68 5.70 11.88
C GLY A 68 -2.55 4.77 12.29
N VAL A 69 -1.50 4.71 11.50
CA VAL A 69 -0.28 3.95 11.78
C VAL A 69 0.90 4.89 11.76
N ARG A 70 1.79 4.74 12.74
CA ARG A 70 3.10 5.39 12.75
C ARG A 70 4.19 4.35 12.51
N ILE A 71 5.03 4.61 11.53
CA ILE A 71 6.15 3.76 11.11
C ILE A 71 7.42 4.59 11.17
N GLY A 72 8.10 4.58 12.31
CA GLY A 72 9.18 5.53 12.55
C GLY A 72 8.71 6.99 12.46
N SER A 73 9.19 7.72 11.47
CA SER A 73 8.80 9.12 11.17
C SER A 73 7.65 9.23 10.14
N ILE A 74 7.26 8.11 9.53
CA ILE A 74 6.17 8.05 8.55
C ILE A 74 4.82 7.97 9.28
N MET A 75 3.82 8.68 8.77
CA MET A 75 2.44 8.60 9.22
C MET A 75 1.56 8.11 8.07
N LEU A 76 0.78 7.07 8.33
CA LEU A 76 -0.26 6.57 7.43
C LEU A 76 -1.62 6.74 8.09
N ALA A 77 -2.65 7.03 7.30
CA ALA A 77 -4.03 7.03 7.77
C ALA A 77 -4.98 6.48 6.71
N LEU A 78 -5.84 5.57 7.14
CA LEU A 78 -6.94 5.01 6.35
C LEU A 78 -8.26 5.59 6.84
N SER A 79 -9.23 5.75 5.92
CA SER A 79 -10.57 6.22 6.29
C SER A 79 -11.64 5.65 5.38
N GLY A 80 -12.74 5.22 5.98
CA GLY A 80 -13.97 4.79 5.32
C GLY A 80 -13.81 3.70 4.26
N ASN A 81 -14.16 2.47 4.59
CA ASN A 81 -14.12 1.32 3.67
C ASN A 81 -12.75 1.15 2.98
N SER A 82 -11.68 1.27 3.74
CA SER A 82 -10.30 1.16 3.24
C SER A 82 -9.64 -0.10 3.74
N SER A 83 -8.81 -0.71 2.89
CA SER A 83 -7.99 -1.87 3.22
C SER A 83 -6.61 -1.72 2.60
N ALA A 84 -5.58 -2.07 3.37
CA ALA A 84 -4.19 -2.08 2.93
C ALA A 84 -3.37 -3.09 3.72
N THR A 85 -2.32 -3.61 3.10
CA THR A 85 -1.30 -4.47 3.73
C THR A 85 0.02 -3.70 3.84
N LEU A 86 0.72 -3.86 4.96
CA LEU A 86 1.95 -3.13 5.23
C LEU A 86 3.16 -4.04 5.15
N HIS A 87 4.18 -3.59 4.40
CA HIS A 87 5.45 -4.26 4.25
C HIS A 87 6.61 -3.32 4.56
N ARG A 88 7.65 -3.88 5.15
CA ARG A 88 8.87 -3.14 5.44
C ARG A 88 9.82 -3.20 4.24
N ILE A 89 10.33 -2.05 3.83
CA ILE A 89 11.39 -1.95 2.83
C ILE A 89 12.61 -1.24 3.42
N SER A 90 13.75 -1.32 2.73
CA SER A 90 14.95 -0.62 3.14
C SER A 90 14.73 0.90 3.18
N GLY A 91 14.82 1.49 4.37
CA GLY A 91 14.62 2.94 4.55
C GLY A 91 13.16 3.42 4.54
N GLY A 92 12.17 2.50 4.61
CA GLY A 92 10.77 2.93 4.57
C GLY A 92 9.74 1.84 4.68
N THR A 93 8.62 2.06 4.05
CA THR A 93 7.49 1.13 4.02
C THR A 93 6.87 1.05 2.63
N HIS A 94 6.42 -0.14 2.28
CA HIS A 94 5.59 -0.42 1.12
C HIS A 94 4.16 -0.70 1.61
N VAL A 95 3.18 -0.13 0.93
CA VAL A 95 1.76 -0.23 1.26
C VAL A 95 1.02 -0.77 0.05
N ASP A 96 0.52 -1.99 0.15
CA ASP A 96 -0.39 -2.56 -0.84
C ASP A 96 -1.81 -2.14 -0.51
N MET A 97 -2.35 -1.20 -1.27
CA MET A 97 -3.69 -0.67 -1.08
C MET A 97 -4.71 -1.45 -1.91
N GLU A 98 -5.69 -2.06 -1.25
CA GLU A 98 -6.73 -2.86 -1.88
C GLU A 98 -7.99 -2.05 -2.18
N SER A 99 -8.36 -1.11 -1.29
CA SER A 99 -9.57 -0.31 -1.43
C SER A 99 -9.54 0.98 -0.63
N GLY A 100 -10.41 1.91 -0.98
CA GLY A 100 -10.75 3.08 -0.18
C GLY A 100 -9.74 4.23 -0.28
N TRP A 101 -9.39 4.83 0.86
CA TRP A 101 -8.58 6.03 1.00
C TRP A 101 -7.35 5.80 1.87
N LEU A 102 -6.21 6.21 1.37
CA LEU A 102 -4.96 6.29 2.10
C LEU A 102 -4.42 7.72 2.07
N TYR A 103 -4.11 8.25 3.24
CA TYR A 103 -3.25 9.43 3.39
C TYR A 103 -1.89 8.97 3.91
N PHE A 104 -0.81 9.56 3.42
CA PHE A 104 0.50 9.38 3.99
C PHE A 104 1.28 10.70 4.12
N SER A 105 2.17 10.74 5.10
CA SER A 105 3.17 11.79 5.29
C SER A 105 4.52 11.13 5.51
N SER A 106 5.47 11.40 4.63
CA SER A 106 6.82 10.86 4.63
C SER A 106 7.83 11.99 4.68
N PRO A 107 8.70 12.06 5.69
CA PRO A 107 9.81 13.00 5.68
C PRO A 107 10.86 12.67 4.61
N ALA A 108 11.81 13.56 4.40
CA ALA A 108 12.81 13.46 3.34
C ALA A 108 13.76 12.25 3.47
N ASP A 109 13.96 11.79 4.69
CA ASP A 109 14.87 10.67 5.03
C ASP A 109 14.19 9.30 5.02
N SER A 110 12.92 9.25 4.67
CA SER A 110 12.12 8.03 4.69
C SER A 110 11.40 7.83 3.35
N SER A 111 11.25 6.58 2.94
CA SER A 111 10.56 6.22 1.70
C SER A 111 9.18 5.61 1.99
N VAL A 112 8.18 6.07 1.24
CA VAL A 112 6.86 5.43 1.18
C VAL A 112 6.58 5.04 -0.26
N GLU A 113 6.28 3.77 -0.46
CA GLU A 113 5.82 3.24 -1.74
C GLU A 113 4.38 2.77 -1.57
N VAL A 114 3.47 3.31 -2.36
CA VAL A 114 2.06 2.90 -2.35
C VAL A 114 1.76 2.18 -3.65
N HIS A 115 1.41 0.92 -3.55
CA HIS A 115 0.94 0.10 -4.65
C HIS A 115 -0.59 0.09 -4.63
N ALA A 116 -1.20 0.47 -5.73
CA ALA A 116 -2.66 0.51 -5.89
C ALA A 116 -3.03 0.20 -7.34
N ILE A 117 -3.81 -0.83 -7.58
CA ILE A 117 -4.25 -1.27 -8.93
C ILE A 117 -3.05 -1.37 -9.90
N ASP A 118 -2.03 -2.14 -9.55
CA ASP A 118 -0.80 -2.33 -10.35
C ASP A 118 0.01 -1.04 -10.62
N ALA A 119 -0.39 0.09 -10.06
CA ALA A 119 0.35 1.34 -10.13
C ALA A 119 1.15 1.57 -8.85
N LEU A 120 2.39 2.02 -8.99
CA LEU A 120 3.29 2.37 -7.91
C LEU A 120 3.39 3.89 -7.79
N LEU A 121 3.09 4.41 -6.60
CA LEU A 121 3.27 5.82 -6.26
C LEU A 121 4.36 5.96 -5.19
N ARG A 122 5.29 6.89 -5.44
CA ARG A 122 6.37 7.22 -4.48
C ARG A 122 6.71 8.70 -4.53
N PRO A 123 7.34 9.26 -3.49
CA PRO A 123 7.91 10.61 -3.56
C PRO A 123 8.84 10.73 -4.77
N ALA A 124 8.70 11.83 -5.53
CA ALA A 124 9.56 12.06 -6.70
C ALA A 124 10.97 12.53 -6.30
N LYS A 125 11.11 13.08 -5.10
CA LYS A 125 12.37 13.62 -4.55
C LYS A 125 12.45 13.35 -3.04
N ASN A 126 13.66 13.39 -2.50
CA ASN A 126 13.89 13.32 -1.06
C ASN A 126 13.48 14.62 -0.37
N GLN A 127 12.20 14.78 -0.13
CA GLN A 127 11.62 15.94 0.56
C GLN A 127 10.39 15.49 1.34
N LEU A 128 9.93 16.32 2.29
CA LEU A 128 8.67 16.05 2.96
C LEU A 128 7.55 15.93 1.94
N THR A 129 6.96 14.76 1.88
CA THR A 129 5.88 14.45 0.94
C THR A 129 4.62 14.07 1.69
N GLN A 130 3.51 14.70 1.33
CA GLN A 130 2.19 14.40 1.86
C GLN A 130 1.23 14.18 0.70
N ALA A 131 0.54 13.07 0.72
CA ALA A 131 -0.37 12.73 -0.37
C ALA A 131 -1.59 11.97 0.12
N ARG A 132 -2.61 11.98 -0.72
CA ARG A 132 -3.82 11.17 -0.57
C ARG A 132 -4.03 10.37 -1.83
N VAL A 133 -4.28 9.09 -1.66
CA VAL A 133 -4.58 8.14 -2.73
C VAL A 133 -5.95 7.54 -2.47
N ARG A 134 -6.76 7.42 -3.50
CA ARG A 134 -8.06 6.75 -3.46
C ARG A 134 -8.19 5.81 -4.63
N ILE A 135 -8.61 4.59 -4.35
CA ILE A 135 -9.11 3.66 -5.36
C ILE A 135 -10.58 3.98 -5.60
N CYS A 136 -10.92 4.50 -6.79
CA CYS A 136 -12.29 4.81 -7.19
C CYS A 136 -12.97 3.61 -7.83
N THR A 137 -12.26 2.91 -8.70
CA THR A 137 -12.67 1.65 -9.36
C THR A 137 -11.42 0.80 -9.57
N GLN A 138 -11.59 -0.39 -10.15
CA GLN A 138 -10.46 -1.27 -10.50
C GLN A 138 -9.50 -0.70 -11.56
N GLN A 139 -9.83 0.42 -12.19
CA GLN A 139 -9.00 1.06 -13.22
C GLN A 139 -8.79 2.56 -12.97
N VAL A 140 -9.39 3.10 -11.91
CA VAL A 140 -9.35 4.55 -11.67
C VAL A 140 -8.85 4.86 -10.28
N LEU A 141 -7.75 5.61 -10.23
CA LEU A 141 -7.18 6.20 -9.03
C LEU A 141 -7.47 7.69 -8.97
N GLN A 142 -7.69 8.21 -7.77
CA GLN A 142 -7.59 9.64 -7.49
C GLN A 142 -6.37 9.88 -6.62
N VAL A 143 -5.46 10.75 -7.06
CA VAL A 143 -4.23 11.07 -6.35
C VAL A 143 -4.14 12.57 -6.13
N SER A 144 -3.93 12.97 -4.88
CA SER A 144 -3.72 14.36 -4.49
C SER A 144 -2.32 14.50 -3.88
N ALA A 145 -1.42 15.19 -4.56
CA ALA A 145 -0.12 15.58 -4.01
C ALA A 145 -0.32 16.86 -3.20
N ILE A 146 -0.45 16.74 -1.88
CA ILE A 146 -0.72 17.86 -0.96
C ILE A 146 0.57 18.69 -0.79
N ARG A 147 1.69 17.99 -0.59
CA ARG A 147 3.02 18.57 -0.46
C ARG A 147 4.05 17.62 -1.07
N GLY A 148 4.95 18.16 -1.88
CA GLY A 148 5.93 17.39 -2.64
C GLY A 148 5.32 16.69 -3.85
N ASP A 149 6.11 16.60 -4.91
CA ASP A 149 5.73 15.89 -6.14
C ASP A 149 5.77 14.38 -5.90
N LEU A 150 4.88 13.65 -6.60
CA LEU A 150 4.84 12.19 -6.61
C LEU A 150 5.25 11.67 -7.99
N LEU A 151 5.91 10.54 -8.01
CA LEU A 151 6.14 9.74 -9.20
C LEU A 151 5.13 8.59 -9.20
N LEU A 152 4.28 8.57 -10.21
CA LEU A 152 3.40 7.44 -10.54
C LEU A 152 4.09 6.59 -11.60
N THR A 153 4.19 5.30 -11.37
CA THR A 153 4.67 4.32 -12.36
C THR A 153 3.61 3.26 -12.55
N TYR A 154 3.27 2.97 -13.80
CA TYR A 154 2.36 1.91 -14.20
C TYR A 154 2.94 1.20 -15.42
N GLN A 155 3.21 -0.10 -15.27
CA GLN A 155 3.95 -0.88 -16.26
C GLN A 155 5.29 -0.19 -16.61
N ASP A 156 5.49 0.23 -17.86
CA ASP A 156 6.68 0.90 -18.41
C ASP A 156 6.54 2.44 -18.52
N GLU A 157 5.38 2.99 -18.12
CA GLU A 157 5.14 4.44 -18.14
C GLU A 157 5.30 5.05 -16.74
N SER A 158 5.88 6.24 -16.71
CA SER A 158 5.99 7.05 -15.48
C SER A 158 5.47 8.46 -15.72
N ARG A 159 4.78 9.01 -14.71
CA ARG A 159 4.21 10.37 -14.73
C ARG A 159 4.46 11.07 -13.40
N ILE A 160 4.71 12.36 -13.45
CA ILE A 160 4.85 13.20 -12.26
C ILE A 160 3.50 13.81 -11.93
N ILE A 161 3.09 13.63 -10.68
CA ILE A 161 1.95 14.26 -10.04
C ILE A 161 2.45 15.47 -9.29
N LEU A 162 2.13 16.68 -9.75
CA LEU A 162 2.66 17.91 -9.19
C LEU A 162 2.02 18.28 -7.85
N GLU A 163 2.81 18.87 -6.97
CA GLU A 163 2.37 19.42 -5.69
C GLU A 163 1.16 20.35 -5.84
N GLY A 164 0.24 20.29 -4.88
CA GLY A 164 -0.97 21.10 -4.82
C GLY A 164 -2.05 20.69 -5.83
N LYS A 165 -1.86 19.59 -6.57
CA LYS A 165 -2.81 19.15 -7.60
C LYS A 165 -3.48 17.85 -7.20
N THR A 166 -4.71 17.70 -7.69
CA THR A 166 -5.48 16.46 -7.63
C THR A 166 -5.72 15.97 -9.03
N TYR A 167 -5.40 14.71 -9.26
CA TYR A 167 -5.56 14.06 -10.55
C TYR A 167 -6.47 12.84 -10.41
N GLN A 168 -7.32 12.65 -11.40
CA GLN A 168 -7.99 11.38 -11.64
C GLN A 168 -7.21 10.66 -12.74
N ILE A 169 -6.79 9.44 -12.46
CA ILE A 169 -5.87 8.65 -13.29
C ILE A 169 -6.63 7.41 -13.71
N SER A 170 -6.83 7.24 -15.01
CA SER A 170 -7.36 6.01 -15.59
C SER A 170 -6.18 5.16 -16.07
N LEU A 171 -6.11 3.93 -15.60
CA LEU A 171 -5.15 2.92 -16.01
C LEU A 171 -5.80 2.08 -17.11
N ASP A 172 -5.07 1.78 -18.19
CA ASP A 172 -5.57 1.07 -19.37
C ASP A 172 -6.91 1.64 -19.90
N PRO A 173 -6.95 2.86 -20.40
CA PRO A 173 -8.18 3.48 -20.90
C PRO A 173 -8.66 2.84 -22.23
N GLU A 174 -8.67 1.50 -22.31
CA GLU A 174 -9.26 0.78 -23.45
C GLU A 174 -10.78 0.88 -23.38
N GLY A 175 -11.33 1.83 -24.14
CA GLY A 175 -12.78 1.93 -24.34
C GLY A 175 -13.36 3.34 -24.38
N GLU A 176 -12.69 4.38 -23.94
CA GLU A 176 -13.13 5.74 -24.20
C GLU A 176 -12.75 6.18 -25.61
N THR A 177 -13.56 5.78 -26.59
CA THR A 177 -13.56 6.38 -27.90
C THR A 177 -13.82 7.87 -27.70
N ARG A 178 -12.75 8.67 -27.72
CA ARG A 178 -12.85 10.12 -27.82
C ARG A 178 -13.73 10.41 -29.03
N LYS A 179 -15.00 10.75 -28.83
CA LYS A 179 -15.80 11.44 -29.83
C LYS A 179 -15.17 12.80 -30.05
N THR A 180 -14.09 12.81 -30.82
CA THR A 180 -13.55 14.02 -31.42
C THR A 180 -14.44 14.34 -32.62
N ALA A 181 -15.29 15.33 -32.46
CA ALA A 181 -15.99 15.91 -33.60
C ALA A 181 -14.96 16.39 -34.64
N GLY A 182 -15.03 15.80 -35.81
CA GLY A 182 -14.64 16.32 -37.12
C GLY A 182 -13.26 16.95 -37.28
N ALA A 183 -12.28 16.17 -37.80
CA ALA A 183 -11.32 16.64 -38.79
C ALA A 183 -10.84 15.45 -39.62
N ALA A 184 -11.20 15.45 -40.88
CA ALA A 184 -10.78 14.48 -41.87
C ALA A 184 -9.27 14.64 -42.17
N GLY A 185 -8.55 13.49 -42.22
CA GLY A 185 -7.28 13.39 -42.93
C GLY A 185 -6.03 13.51 -42.11
N ALA A 186 -5.62 12.44 -41.43
CA ALA A 186 -4.23 12.15 -41.10
C ALA A 186 -4.02 10.64 -41.02
N ASN A 187 -3.00 10.12 -41.71
CA ASN A 187 -2.58 8.72 -41.70
C ASN A 187 -2.38 8.20 -40.24
N PRO A 188 -2.78 6.98 -39.93
CA PRO A 188 -2.48 6.36 -38.64
C PRO A 188 -1.02 5.90 -38.64
N SER A 189 -0.08 6.82 -38.39
CA SER A 189 1.22 6.42 -37.85
C SER A 189 0.98 5.84 -36.46
N SER A 190 1.58 4.70 -36.17
CA SER A 190 1.50 3.95 -34.93
C SER A 190 1.83 4.82 -33.71
N MET A 191 0.84 5.56 -33.19
CA MET A 191 0.95 6.23 -31.89
C MET A 191 0.92 5.14 -30.84
N SER A 192 2.02 4.95 -30.13
CA SER A 192 2.06 4.22 -28.87
C SER A 192 0.94 4.78 -27.97
N ARG A 193 -0.08 3.98 -27.73
CA ARG A 193 -1.21 4.36 -26.87
C ARG A 193 -0.70 4.45 -25.45
N SER A 194 -0.78 5.63 -24.84
CA SER A 194 -0.47 5.79 -23.42
C SER A 194 -1.41 4.95 -22.59
N LYS A 195 -0.85 4.13 -21.71
CA LYS A 195 -1.57 3.27 -20.76
C LYS A 195 -2.07 4.04 -19.54
N ILE A 196 -1.67 5.31 -19.41
CA ILE A 196 -2.07 6.21 -18.35
C ILE A 196 -2.78 7.42 -18.95
N ALA A 197 -4.06 7.61 -18.62
CA ALA A 197 -4.77 8.85 -18.89
C ALA A 197 -4.91 9.64 -17.59
N ILE A 198 -4.43 10.87 -17.59
CA ILE A 198 -4.46 11.75 -16.41
C ILE A 198 -5.42 12.91 -16.71
N PHE A 199 -6.42 13.06 -15.84
CA PHE A 199 -7.36 14.16 -15.86
C PHE A 199 -7.10 15.06 -14.64
N VAL A 200 -6.87 16.35 -14.88
CA VAL A 200 -6.81 17.33 -13.79
C VAL A 200 -8.22 17.52 -13.27
N GLY A 201 -8.50 17.04 -12.07
CA GLY A 201 -9.76 17.32 -11.39
C GLY A 201 -9.80 18.80 -11.03
N ALA A 202 -10.76 19.56 -11.61
CA ALA A 202 -11.09 20.87 -11.07
C ALA A 202 -11.50 20.66 -9.60
N GLY A 203 -10.74 21.26 -8.66
CA GLY A 203 -10.90 21.03 -7.24
C GLY A 203 -12.34 21.21 -6.80
N ILE A 204 -12.98 20.14 -6.36
CA ILE A 204 -14.07 20.27 -5.42
C ILE A 204 -13.40 20.74 -4.13
N ALA A 205 -13.51 22.04 -3.85
CA ALA A 205 -13.23 22.62 -2.55
C ALA A 205 -14.27 22.04 -1.57
N GLY A 206 -14.00 20.85 -1.10
CA GLY A 206 -14.77 20.11 -0.12
C GLY A 206 -13.97 20.02 1.17
N GLY A 207 -14.25 20.97 2.08
CA GLY A 207 -14.05 20.81 3.52
C GLY A 207 -12.66 20.38 3.98
N LEU A 208 -11.78 21.35 4.23
CA LEU A 208 -10.69 21.21 5.19
C LEU A 208 -11.32 20.92 6.57
N ALA A 209 -11.54 19.67 6.89
CA ALA A 209 -11.62 19.27 8.27
C ALA A 209 -10.19 19.45 8.83
N VAL A 210 -9.95 20.60 9.43
CA VAL A 210 -8.76 20.89 10.22
C VAL A 210 -8.66 19.81 11.29
N TRP A 211 -7.68 18.95 11.14
CA TRP A 211 -7.34 17.97 12.14
C TRP A 211 -6.59 18.71 13.25
N GLY A 212 -7.35 19.20 14.22
CA GLY A 212 -6.78 19.76 15.44
C GLY A 212 -5.95 18.69 16.16
N ILE A 213 -4.67 18.97 16.28
CA ILE A 213 -3.77 18.33 17.22
C ILE A 213 -4.13 18.87 18.60
N HIS A 214 -4.72 18.06 19.44
CA HIS A 214 -4.69 18.18 20.89
C HIS A 214 -4.20 16.87 21.47
#